data_2d19ac3d9b37bee02906840e4d4e7772
#
_entry.id   2d19ac3d9b37bee02906840e4d4e7772
#
_cell.length_a   1.000
_cell.length_b   1.000
_cell.length_c   1.000
_cell.angle_alpha   90.00
_cell.angle_beta   90.00
_cell.angle_gamma   90.00
#
_symmetry.space_group_name_H-M   'P 1'
#
loop_
_entity.id
_entity.type
_entity.pdbx_description
1 polymer ?
#
loop_
_entity_poly.entity_id
_entity_poly.type
_entity_poly.pdbx_seq_one_letter_code
_entity_poly.pdbx_strand_id
1 'polypeptide(L)'
;MLITALGLVVPAGATAQQRETNEPPAAAAAVAQPPTPEYTPIDGRQRVNWIVDGTVGPRSLGVGVIVSAWQTGWNVPQEWGRTWSGVGKRYLAREADVAISNSIEAGLGAIWGEDPRYIAAPRGSVRSRIGYAAKTVMLAQRRDGRLAPAWGRYAGNTLNNVIENSWLPPSMTTPTQTVVRSAAGLLGRLIGNLWEEFWPDLRKRIIH
;
A
#
# COMPACT_ATOMS: atom_id res chain seq x y z
N MET A 1 -2.30 -79.61 -23.67
CA MET A 1 -3.69 -79.94 -23.36
C MET A 1 -4.53 -78.75 -23.71
N LEU A 2 -5.06 -78.65 -24.92
CA LEU A 2 -6.44 -78.99 -25.28
C LEU A 2 -7.42 -78.27 -24.38
N ILE A 3 -8.39 -77.48 -24.80
CA ILE A 3 -9.49 -77.56 -25.82
C ILE A 3 -10.30 -76.29 -25.55
N THR A 4 -11.08 -75.60 -26.29
CA THR A 4 -11.73 -75.58 -27.58
C THR A 4 -12.53 -74.33 -27.74
N ALA A 5 -12.64 -73.81 -28.94
CA ALA A 5 -13.51 -72.72 -29.35
C ALA A 5 -14.99 -73.09 -29.28
N LEU A 6 -15.86 -72.13 -29.05
CA LEU A 6 -17.22 -72.16 -29.55
C LEU A 6 -17.68 -70.73 -29.92
N GLY A 7 -17.92 -70.54 -31.20
CA GLY A 7 -18.52 -69.36 -31.74
C GLY A 7 -20.03 -69.35 -31.58
N LEU A 8 -20.60 -68.17 -31.40
CA LEU A 8 -22.02 -67.95 -31.59
C LEU A 8 -22.22 -66.65 -32.42
N VAL A 9 -22.79 -66.88 -33.61
CA VAL A 9 -23.27 -65.88 -34.54
C VAL A 9 -24.62 -65.35 -34.03
N VAL A 10 -24.81 -64.05 -33.91
CA VAL A 10 -26.12 -63.45 -33.67
C VAL A 10 -26.32 -62.29 -34.67
N PRO A 11 -27.53 -62.15 -35.24
CA PRO A 11 -27.75 -61.34 -36.44
C PRO A 11 -27.88 -59.84 -36.15
N ALA A 12 -27.60 -59.07 -37.18
CA ALA A 12 -27.73 -57.61 -37.23
C ALA A 12 -29.18 -57.15 -37.04
N GLY A 13 -29.46 -56.45 -35.97
CA GLY A 13 -30.62 -55.59 -35.80
C GLY A 13 -30.24 -54.09 -35.99
N ALA A 14 -30.72 -53.52 -37.07
CA ALA A 14 -30.59 -52.13 -37.33
C ALA A 14 -31.52 -51.36 -36.39
N THR A 15 -30.97 -50.69 -35.39
CA THR A 15 -31.66 -49.65 -34.64
C THR A 15 -31.06 -48.30 -35.01
N ALA A 16 -31.91 -47.46 -35.60
CA ALA A 16 -31.59 -46.05 -35.87
C ALA A 16 -31.25 -45.35 -34.55
N GLN A 17 -29.97 -45.07 -34.36
CA GLN A 17 -29.50 -44.25 -33.23
C GLN A 17 -29.76 -42.81 -33.56
N GLN A 18 -30.79 -42.24 -32.90
CA GLN A 18 -30.97 -40.80 -32.81
C GLN A 18 -29.69 -40.19 -32.26
N ARG A 19 -29.03 -39.45 -33.09
CA ARG A 19 -27.92 -38.60 -32.73
C ARG A 19 -28.48 -37.46 -31.88
N GLU A 20 -28.60 -37.65 -30.56
CA GLU A 20 -28.70 -36.52 -29.64
C GLU A 20 -27.45 -35.67 -29.84
N THR A 21 -27.63 -34.54 -30.46
CA THR A 21 -26.66 -33.45 -30.46
C THR A 21 -26.54 -32.97 -29.01
N ASN A 22 -25.59 -33.54 -28.27
CA ASN A 22 -25.11 -33.02 -27.03
C ASN A 22 -24.35 -31.71 -27.36
N GLU A 23 -25.12 -30.66 -27.60
CA GLU A 23 -24.58 -29.31 -27.58
C GLU A 23 -24.19 -29.02 -26.13
N PRO A 24 -22.89 -28.79 -25.81
CA PRO A 24 -22.53 -28.47 -24.47
C PRO A 24 -23.30 -27.21 -24.09
N PRO A 25 -23.87 -27.12 -22.86
CA PRO A 25 -24.59 -25.91 -22.44
C PRO A 25 -23.68 -24.74 -22.66
N ALA A 26 -24.19 -23.75 -23.41
CA ALA A 26 -23.49 -22.52 -23.75
C ALA A 26 -22.71 -22.06 -22.52
N ALA A 27 -21.40 -22.08 -22.64
CA ALA A 27 -20.51 -21.67 -21.58
C ALA A 27 -21.03 -20.32 -21.11
N ALA A 28 -21.51 -20.27 -19.87
CA ALA A 28 -21.99 -19.05 -19.26
C ALA A 28 -20.94 -18.00 -19.55
N ALA A 29 -21.30 -16.97 -20.33
CA ALA A 29 -20.41 -15.94 -20.77
C ALA A 29 -19.68 -15.45 -19.54
N ALA A 30 -18.43 -15.85 -19.39
CA ALA A 30 -17.58 -15.37 -18.31
C ALA A 30 -17.61 -13.86 -18.45
N VAL A 31 -18.31 -13.21 -17.54
CA VAL A 31 -18.37 -11.76 -17.49
C VAL A 31 -16.91 -11.32 -17.44
N ALA A 32 -16.41 -10.82 -18.57
CA ALA A 32 -15.04 -10.39 -18.72
C ALA A 32 -14.78 -9.38 -17.61
N GLN A 33 -14.08 -9.80 -16.58
CA GLN A 33 -13.67 -8.88 -15.53
C GLN A 33 -12.80 -7.83 -16.20
N PRO A 34 -13.12 -6.54 -16.03
CA PRO A 34 -12.28 -5.50 -16.60
C PRO A 34 -10.85 -5.76 -16.13
N PRO A 35 -9.86 -5.62 -17.00
CA PRO A 35 -8.48 -5.93 -16.69
C PRO A 35 -8.06 -5.20 -15.42
N THR A 36 -7.45 -5.91 -14.50
CA THR A 36 -6.79 -5.31 -13.34
C THR A 36 -5.73 -4.36 -13.91
N PRO A 37 -5.66 -3.09 -13.48
CA PRO A 37 -4.64 -2.19 -13.98
C PRO A 37 -3.28 -2.85 -13.84
N GLU A 38 -2.59 -3.03 -14.96
CA GLU A 38 -1.23 -3.57 -14.97
C GLU A 38 -0.32 -2.62 -14.19
N TYR A 39 0.44 -3.16 -13.25
CA TYR A 39 1.36 -2.36 -12.47
C TYR A 39 2.44 -1.76 -13.37
N THR A 40 2.58 -0.44 -13.34
CA THR A 40 3.64 0.29 -14.03
C THR A 40 4.65 0.79 -13.01
N PRO A 41 5.92 0.35 -13.09
CA PRO A 41 6.97 0.79 -12.19
C PRO A 41 7.15 2.30 -12.20
N ILE A 42 7.44 2.87 -11.03
CA ILE A 42 7.67 4.31 -10.89
C ILE A 42 8.96 4.73 -11.60
N ASP A 43 8.88 5.81 -12.37
CA ASP A 43 10.05 6.45 -12.97
C ASP A 43 10.68 7.53 -12.08
N GLY A 44 11.82 8.09 -12.52
CA GLY A 44 12.55 9.10 -11.74
C GLY A 44 11.75 10.40 -11.52
N ARG A 45 11.00 10.87 -12.52
CA ARG A 45 10.16 12.06 -12.41
C ARG A 45 9.00 11.84 -11.46
N GLN A 46 8.36 10.70 -11.55
CA GLN A 46 7.28 10.32 -10.64
C GLN A 46 7.77 10.19 -9.19
N ARG A 47 9.03 9.74 -8.97
CA ARG A 47 9.63 9.72 -7.63
C ARG A 47 9.81 11.11 -7.06
N VAL A 48 10.32 12.04 -7.86
CA VAL A 48 10.46 13.45 -7.43
C VAL A 48 9.09 14.04 -7.11
N ASN A 49 8.10 13.84 -7.97
CA ASN A 49 6.74 14.30 -7.72
C ASN A 49 6.17 13.69 -6.43
N TRP A 50 6.40 12.40 -6.19
CA TRP A 50 5.96 11.73 -4.97
C TRP A 50 6.60 12.34 -3.71
N ILE A 51 7.90 12.70 -3.75
CA ILE A 51 8.56 13.41 -2.63
C ILE A 51 7.91 14.78 -2.42
N VAL A 52 7.76 15.54 -3.50
CA VAL A 52 7.21 16.90 -3.43
C VAL A 52 5.76 16.87 -2.92
N ASP A 53 4.90 16.08 -3.52
CA ASP A 53 3.49 15.97 -3.13
C ASP A 53 3.33 15.42 -1.70
N GLY A 54 4.16 14.45 -1.34
CA GLY A 54 4.18 13.87 0.00
C GLY A 54 4.72 14.82 1.08
N THR A 55 5.46 15.85 0.70
CA THR A 55 6.06 16.84 1.63
C THR A 55 5.25 18.13 1.65
N VAL A 56 5.14 18.82 0.51
CA VAL A 56 4.51 20.15 0.42
C VAL A 56 3.17 20.12 -0.30
N GLY A 57 2.63 18.96 -0.60
CA GLY A 57 1.28 18.84 -1.15
C GLY A 57 0.22 19.27 -0.13
N PRO A 58 -0.95 19.75 -0.59
CA PRO A 58 -2.00 20.30 0.30
C PRO A 58 -2.42 19.34 1.41
N ARG A 59 -2.44 18.02 1.12
CA ARG A 59 -2.75 16.99 2.10
C ARG A 59 -1.69 16.92 3.21
N SER A 60 -0.40 16.93 2.84
CA SER A 60 0.70 16.84 3.80
C SER A 60 0.72 18.08 4.70
N LEU A 61 0.62 19.25 4.11
CA LEU A 61 0.58 20.53 4.85
C LEU A 61 -0.62 20.58 5.80
N GLY A 62 -1.80 20.14 5.34
CA GLY A 62 -3.00 20.09 6.18
C GLY A 62 -2.86 19.14 7.37
N VAL A 63 -2.31 17.94 7.15
CA VAL A 63 -2.00 16.98 8.22
C VAL A 63 -0.96 17.57 9.17
N GLY A 64 0.04 18.29 8.66
CA GLY A 64 1.05 18.99 9.46
C GLY A 64 0.42 19.97 10.45
N VAL A 65 -0.54 20.79 10.00
CA VAL A 65 -1.27 21.74 10.86
C VAL A 65 -2.02 20.99 11.97
N ILE A 66 -2.77 19.92 11.61
CA ILE A 66 -3.55 19.14 12.58
C ILE A 66 -2.65 18.49 13.62
N VAL A 67 -1.57 17.84 13.19
CA VAL A 67 -0.63 17.16 14.09
C VAL A 67 0.07 18.17 15.01
N SER A 68 0.50 19.31 14.50
CA SER A 68 1.16 20.35 15.29
C SER A 68 0.23 20.98 16.32
N ALA A 69 -1.03 21.22 15.96
CA ALA A 69 -2.06 21.68 16.88
C ALA A 69 -2.32 20.66 17.99
N TRP A 70 -2.46 19.38 17.62
CA TRP A 70 -2.63 18.27 18.54
C TRP A 70 -1.48 18.16 19.53
N GLN A 71 -0.24 18.11 19.04
CA GLN A 71 0.96 18.06 19.88
C GLN A 71 1.07 19.28 20.81
N THR A 72 0.64 20.46 20.33
CA THR A 72 0.62 21.67 21.15
C THR A 72 -0.41 21.58 22.27
N GLY A 73 -1.59 21.02 22.00
CA GLY A 73 -2.62 20.76 23.01
C GLY A 73 -2.11 19.84 24.12
N TRP A 74 -1.36 18.79 23.78
CA TRP A 74 -0.74 17.87 24.74
C TRP A 74 0.60 18.38 25.28
N ASN A 75 1.10 19.52 24.78
CA ASN A 75 2.41 20.09 25.15
C ASN A 75 3.58 19.11 24.93
N VAL A 76 3.62 18.44 23.80
CA VAL A 76 4.67 17.50 23.41
C VAL A 76 5.42 18.06 22.20
N PRO A 77 6.74 18.27 22.30
CA PRO A 77 7.57 18.28 23.51
C PRO A 77 7.27 19.49 24.42
N GLN A 78 7.52 19.30 25.74
CA GLN A 78 7.20 20.34 26.73
C GLN A 78 8.05 21.61 26.57
N GLU A 79 9.28 21.45 26.10
CA GLU A 79 10.25 22.54 25.90
C GLU A 79 9.77 23.58 24.85
N TRP A 80 8.86 23.20 23.98
CA TRP A 80 8.31 24.12 22.98
C TRP A 80 7.08 24.89 23.46
N GLY A 81 6.53 24.51 24.61
CA GLY A 81 5.37 25.15 25.23
C GLY A 81 4.09 25.10 24.41
N ARG A 82 3.02 25.70 24.96
CA ARG A 82 1.70 25.84 24.31
C ARG A 82 1.53 27.22 23.67
N THR A 83 2.47 27.64 22.88
CA THR A 83 2.52 28.99 22.25
C THR A 83 2.46 28.85 20.73
N TRP A 84 2.16 29.94 20.03
CA TRP A 84 2.24 29.99 18.57
C TRP A 84 3.63 29.64 18.03
N SER A 85 4.69 30.11 18.74
CA SER A 85 6.05 29.67 18.42
C SER A 85 6.24 28.17 18.57
N GLY A 86 5.65 27.58 19.61
CA GLY A 86 5.65 26.12 19.82
C GLY A 86 4.92 25.37 18.70
N VAL A 87 3.78 25.87 18.22
CA VAL A 87 3.09 25.35 17.04
C VAL A 87 4.01 25.38 15.82
N GLY A 88 4.62 26.52 15.56
CA GLY A 88 5.53 26.69 14.40
C GLY A 88 6.72 25.73 14.45
N LYS A 89 7.35 25.56 15.62
CA LYS A 89 8.46 24.61 15.79
C LYS A 89 8.04 23.16 15.50
N ARG A 90 6.89 22.73 16.00
CA ARG A 90 6.34 21.39 15.74
C ARG A 90 6.02 21.18 14.28
N TYR A 91 5.42 22.19 13.65
CA TYR A 91 5.09 22.16 12.24
C TYR A 91 6.34 22.02 11.36
N LEU A 92 7.34 22.89 11.58
CA LEU A 92 8.59 22.83 10.81
C LEU A 92 9.37 21.56 11.06
N ALA A 93 9.43 21.07 12.29
CA ALA A 93 10.07 19.79 12.61
C ALA A 93 9.39 18.64 11.87
N ARG A 94 8.06 18.60 11.86
CA ARG A 94 7.29 17.59 11.12
C ARG A 94 7.51 17.68 9.60
N GLU A 95 7.54 18.88 9.02
CA GLU A 95 7.79 19.04 7.59
C GLU A 95 9.22 18.61 7.22
N ALA A 96 10.22 18.91 8.05
CA ALA A 96 11.58 18.43 7.87
C ALA A 96 11.65 16.89 7.97
N ASP A 97 10.98 16.29 8.96
CA ASP A 97 10.83 14.85 9.14
C ASP A 97 10.33 14.19 7.86
N VAL A 98 9.19 14.65 7.35
CA VAL A 98 8.57 14.09 6.15
C VAL A 98 9.45 14.28 4.90
N ALA A 99 10.07 15.45 4.74
CA ALA A 99 10.95 15.71 3.60
C ALA A 99 12.15 14.75 3.58
N ILE A 100 12.80 14.57 4.71
CA ILE A 100 13.98 13.72 4.84
C ILE A 100 13.58 12.25 4.67
N SER A 101 12.54 11.80 5.36
CA SER A 101 12.06 10.43 5.28
C SER A 101 11.66 10.04 3.84
N ASN A 102 10.86 10.86 3.18
CA ASN A 102 10.45 10.65 1.79
C ASN A 102 11.65 10.64 0.83
N SER A 103 12.62 11.54 1.04
CA SER A 103 13.82 11.61 0.20
C SER A 103 14.69 10.36 0.33
N ILE A 104 14.88 9.86 1.55
CA ILE A 104 15.63 8.63 1.81
C ILE A 104 14.88 7.43 1.25
N GLU A 105 13.56 7.29 1.53
CA GLU A 105 12.74 6.18 1.01
C GLU A 105 12.77 6.14 -0.51
N ALA A 106 12.55 7.27 -1.18
CA ALA A 106 12.55 7.32 -2.64
C ALA A 106 13.93 7.10 -3.24
N GLY A 107 14.99 7.66 -2.64
CA GLY A 107 16.37 7.52 -3.10
C GLY A 107 16.86 6.09 -3.00
N LEU A 108 16.77 5.48 -1.81
CA LEU A 108 17.15 4.07 -1.61
C LEU A 108 16.23 3.12 -2.37
N GLY A 109 14.92 3.42 -2.42
CA GLY A 109 13.98 2.67 -3.22
C GLY A 109 14.29 2.69 -4.71
N ALA A 110 14.88 3.77 -5.24
CA ALA A 110 15.35 3.81 -6.63
C ALA A 110 16.50 2.82 -6.88
N ILE A 111 17.43 2.71 -5.92
CA ILE A 111 18.57 1.79 -5.99
C ILE A 111 18.09 0.33 -5.90
N TRP A 112 17.20 0.04 -4.96
CA TRP A 112 16.71 -1.32 -4.70
C TRP A 112 15.53 -1.73 -5.57
N GLY A 113 15.03 -0.83 -6.43
CA GLY A 113 13.91 -1.10 -7.32
C GLY A 113 12.55 -1.13 -6.62
N GLU A 114 12.42 -0.46 -5.46
CA GLU A 114 11.19 -0.36 -4.68
C GLU A 114 10.35 0.84 -5.11
N ASP A 115 9.04 0.68 -5.08
CA ASP A 115 8.07 1.75 -5.34
C ASP A 115 7.55 2.30 -4.00
N PRO A 116 7.78 3.58 -3.68
CA PRO A 116 7.32 4.16 -2.43
C PRO A 116 5.81 4.45 -2.41
N ARG A 117 5.14 4.45 -3.58
CA ARG A 117 3.71 4.74 -3.68
C ARG A 117 2.88 3.64 -3.03
N TYR A 118 1.72 4.02 -2.50
CA TYR A 118 0.66 3.06 -2.25
C TYR A 118 0.00 2.65 -3.58
N ILE A 119 -0.08 1.38 -3.83
CA ILE A 119 -0.81 0.83 -4.98
C ILE A 119 -2.07 0.18 -4.41
N ALA A 120 -3.24 0.63 -4.89
CA ALA A 120 -4.53 0.17 -4.37
C ALA A 120 -4.66 -1.36 -4.42
N ALA A 121 -5.40 -1.90 -3.46
CA ALA A 121 -5.64 -3.33 -3.38
C ALA A 121 -6.35 -3.86 -4.63
N PRO A 122 -6.06 -5.08 -5.06
CA PRO A 122 -6.93 -5.79 -5.99
C PRO A 122 -8.37 -5.81 -5.47
N ARG A 123 -9.34 -5.88 -6.39
CA ARG A 123 -10.76 -5.94 -6.01
C ARG A 123 -11.02 -7.01 -4.96
N GLY A 124 -11.79 -6.66 -3.93
CA GLY A 124 -12.06 -7.59 -2.83
C GLY A 124 -12.97 -6.99 -1.77
N SER A 125 -13.21 -7.75 -0.70
CA SER A 125 -13.99 -7.28 0.45
C SER A 125 -13.26 -6.15 1.19
N VAL A 126 -14.00 -5.32 1.92
CA VAL A 126 -13.43 -4.25 2.77
C VAL A 126 -12.34 -4.80 3.71
N ARG A 127 -12.57 -5.97 4.30
CA ARG A 127 -11.60 -6.63 5.18
C ARG A 127 -10.30 -6.99 4.45
N SER A 128 -10.40 -7.51 3.23
CA SER A 128 -9.24 -7.84 2.39
C SER A 128 -8.44 -6.57 2.04
N ARG A 129 -9.13 -5.48 1.67
CA ARG A 129 -8.51 -4.19 1.34
C ARG A 129 -7.79 -3.57 2.55
N ILE A 130 -8.40 -3.61 3.73
CA ILE A 130 -7.75 -3.18 4.99
C ILE A 130 -6.50 -4.02 5.26
N GLY A 131 -6.61 -5.35 5.14
CA GLY A 131 -5.47 -6.26 5.32
C GLY A 131 -4.34 -5.98 4.33
N TYR A 132 -4.67 -5.65 3.08
CA TYR A 132 -3.69 -5.27 2.08
C TYR A 132 -3.02 -3.93 2.40
N ALA A 133 -3.79 -2.92 2.79
CA ALA A 133 -3.25 -1.63 3.23
C ALA A 133 -2.30 -1.77 4.42
N ALA A 134 -2.64 -2.62 5.39
CA ALA A 134 -1.76 -2.93 6.52
C ALA A 134 -0.50 -3.69 6.09
N LYS A 135 -0.62 -4.69 5.23
CA LYS A 135 0.51 -5.45 4.70
C LYS A 135 1.50 -4.56 3.96
N THR A 136 1.02 -3.60 3.18
CA THR A 136 1.85 -2.69 2.39
C THR A 136 2.47 -1.55 3.20
N VAL A 137 2.22 -1.46 4.51
CA VAL A 137 3.06 -0.67 5.42
C VAL A 137 4.47 -1.26 5.47
N MET A 138 4.56 -2.59 5.52
CA MET A 138 5.82 -3.32 5.66
C MET A 138 6.39 -3.78 4.31
N LEU A 139 5.60 -3.82 3.26
CA LEU A 139 6.00 -4.28 1.94
C LEU A 139 5.85 -3.16 0.91
N ALA A 140 6.76 -3.16 -0.08
CA ALA A 140 6.69 -2.31 -1.26
C ALA A 140 6.64 -3.16 -2.53
N GLN A 141 6.05 -2.62 -3.59
CA GLN A 141 6.14 -3.27 -4.89
C GLN A 141 7.53 -3.06 -5.49
N ARG A 142 8.04 -4.11 -6.10
CA ARG A 142 9.27 -4.09 -6.89
C ARG A 142 8.96 -3.80 -8.36
N ARG A 143 10.01 -3.56 -9.16
CA ARG A 143 9.88 -3.31 -10.61
C ARG A 143 9.15 -4.43 -11.36
N ASP A 144 9.19 -5.65 -10.86
CA ASP A 144 8.48 -6.82 -11.40
C ASP A 144 7.03 -6.94 -10.89
N GLY A 145 6.54 -5.95 -10.13
CA GLY A 145 5.19 -5.95 -9.55
C GLY A 145 5.01 -6.83 -8.30
N ARG A 146 6.06 -7.54 -7.85
CA ARG A 146 5.98 -8.38 -6.64
C ARG A 146 6.13 -7.54 -5.38
N LEU A 147 5.42 -7.94 -4.33
CA LEU A 147 5.60 -7.37 -2.99
C LEU A 147 6.83 -7.98 -2.33
N ALA A 148 7.71 -7.13 -1.81
CA ALA A 148 8.90 -7.49 -1.05
C ALA A 148 9.08 -6.52 0.14
N PRO A 149 9.92 -6.85 1.14
CA PRO A 149 10.20 -5.94 2.25
C PRO A 149 10.61 -4.56 1.76
N ALA A 150 10.02 -3.52 2.36
CA ALA A 150 10.20 -2.13 1.96
C ALA A 150 11.46 -1.53 2.62
N TRP A 151 12.63 -1.97 2.19
CA TRP A 151 13.91 -1.58 2.81
C TRP A 151 14.16 -0.07 2.75
N GLY A 152 13.81 0.58 1.64
CA GLY A 152 13.90 2.03 1.49
C GLY A 152 13.06 2.76 2.54
N ARG A 153 11.86 2.25 2.83
CA ARG A 153 10.97 2.78 3.86
C ARG A 153 11.52 2.55 5.26
N TYR A 154 12.03 1.37 5.56
CA TYR A 154 12.62 1.10 6.87
C TYR A 154 13.83 2.00 7.11
N ALA A 155 14.71 2.12 6.12
CA ALA A 155 15.85 3.02 6.18
C ALA A 155 15.40 4.49 6.31
N GLY A 156 14.42 4.93 5.51
CA GLY A 156 13.86 6.28 5.57
C GLY A 156 13.34 6.60 6.97
N ASN A 157 12.49 5.75 7.51
CA ASN A 157 11.92 5.93 8.84
C ASN A 157 12.98 5.90 9.95
N THR A 158 13.95 4.99 9.89
CA THR A 158 14.96 4.85 10.95
C THR A 158 16.00 5.94 10.89
N LEU A 159 16.60 6.17 9.71
CA LEU A 159 17.66 7.18 9.53
C LEU A 159 17.14 8.58 9.78
N ASN A 160 15.93 8.87 9.31
CA ASN A 160 15.30 10.15 9.58
C ASN A 160 15.18 10.42 11.08
N ASN A 161 14.66 9.47 11.86
CA ASN A 161 14.55 9.61 13.31
C ASN A 161 15.90 9.84 14.02
N VAL A 162 16.98 9.27 13.48
CA VAL A 162 18.34 9.53 13.98
C VAL A 162 18.80 10.95 13.61
N ILE A 163 18.59 11.37 12.37
CA ILE A 163 18.93 12.71 11.89
C ILE A 163 18.15 13.78 12.68
N GLU A 164 16.86 13.53 12.94
CA GLU A 164 15.96 14.40 13.69
C GLU A 164 16.44 14.69 15.12
N ASN A 165 17.16 13.76 15.73
CA ASN A 165 17.74 13.96 17.05
C ASN A 165 18.73 15.14 17.12
N SER A 166 19.21 15.67 15.98
CA SER A 166 20.12 16.81 15.94
C SER A 166 19.42 18.16 16.24
N TRP A 167 18.09 18.26 16.09
CA TRP A 167 17.34 19.49 16.36
C TRP A 167 16.17 19.32 17.33
N LEU A 168 15.80 18.11 17.68
CA LEU A 168 14.76 17.87 18.66
C LEU A 168 15.26 18.11 20.09
N PRO A 169 14.34 18.52 21.00
CA PRO A 169 14.68 18.67 22.42
C PRO A 169 15.07 17.34 23.06
N PRO A 170 15.88 17.40 24.15
CA PRO A 170 16.38 16.20 24.83
C PRO A 170 15.29 15.21 25.26
N SER A 171 14.09 15.69 25.61
CA SER A 171 12.96 14.82 25.98
C SER A 171 12.52 13.91 24.82
N MET A 172 12.79 14.30 23.56
CA MET A 172 12.38 13.57 22.36
C MET A 172 13.50 12.74 21.73
N THR A 173 14.75 12.87 22.20
CA THR A 173 15.92 12.20 21.59
C THR A 173 16.37 10.95 22.32
N THR A 174 15.61 10.50 23.31
CA THR A 174 15.90 9.24 24.02
C THR A 174 15.69 8.03 23.08
N PRO A 175 16.39 6.90 23.31
CA PRO A 175 16.17 5.68 22.50
C PRO A 175 14.70 5.24 22.48
N THR A 176 14.02 5.32 23.62
CA THR A 176 12.58 5.01 23.72
C THR A 176 11.74 5.92 22.83
N GLN A 177 11.99 7.23 22.84
CA GLN A 177 11.28 8.19 22.00
C GLN A 177 11.58 7.96 20.52
N THR A 178 12.80 7.62 20.15
CA THR A 178 13.14 7.24 18.78
C THR A 178 12.33 6.04 18.30
N VAL A 179 12.17 5.01 19.12
CA VAL A 179 11.32 3.86 18.80
C VAL A 179 9.84 4.25 18.69
N VAL A 180 9.34 5.07 19.62
CA VAL A 180 7.94 5.56 19.59
C VAL A 180 7.68 6.38 18.31
N ARG A 181 8.58 7.28 17.93
CA ARG A 181 8.46 8.06 16.68
C ARG A 181 8.49 7.16 15.45
N SER A 182 9.39 6.18 15.42
CA SER A 182 9.44 5.19 14.32
C SER A 182 8.14 4.41 14.20
N ALA A 183 7.56 3.97 15.32
CA ALA A 183 6.26 3.30 15.33
C ALA A 183 5.12 4.24 14.88
N ALA A 184 5.15 5.50 15.31
CA ALA A 184 4.19 6.51 14.89
C ALA A 184 4.28 6.80 13.39
N GLY A 185 5.47 6.80 12.80
CA GLY A 185 5.68 6.91 11.36
C GLY A 185 5.01 5.76 10.58
N LEU A 186 5.17 4.52 11.04
CA LEU A 186 4.50 3.35 10.45
C LEU A 186 2.97 3.43 10.60
N LEU A 187 2.48 3.91 11.75
CA LEU A 187 1.04 4.12 11.95
C LEU A 187 0.52 5.21 11.01
N GLY A 188 1.23 6.32 10.86
CA GLY A 188 0.91 7.38 9.90
C GLY A 188 0.84 6.83 8.46
N ARG A 189 1.76 5.93 8.10
CA ARG A 189 1.74 5.24 6.80
C ARG A 189 0.50 4.37 6.64
N LEU A 190 0.12 3.62 7.66
CA LEU A 190 -1.12 2.83 7.65
C LEU A 190 -2.34 3.70 7.41
N ILE A 191 -2.46 4.81 8.15
CA ILE A 191 -3.56 5.76 7.99
C ILE A 191 -3.56 6.35 6.57
N GLY A 192 -2.38 6.68 6.03
CA GLY A 192 -2.21 7.14 4.66
C GLY A 192 -2.67 6.12 3.63
N ASN A 193 -2.24 4.86 3.75
CA ASN A 193 -2.65 3.78 2.87
C ASN A 193 -4.16 3.54 2.92
N LEU A 194 -4.77 3.55 4.11
CA LEU A 194 -6.22 3.42 4.27
C LEU A 194 -6.97 4.59 3.62
N TRP A 195 -6.45 5.80 3.76
CA TRP A 195 -7.02 6.96 3.10
C TRP A 195 -6.98 6.81 1.58
N GLU A 196 -5.84 6.46 1.00
CA GLU A 196 -5.68 6.29 -0.44
C GLU A 196 -6.54 5.13 -0.97
N GLU A 197 -6.71 4.07 -0.18
CA GLU A 197 -7.54 2.92 -0.53
C GLU A 197 -9.03 3.26 -0.59
N PHE A 198 -9.54 4.04 0.38
CA PHE A 198 -10.98 4.25 0.53
C PHE A 198 -11.47 5.61 0.06
N TRP A 199 -10.58 6.58 -0.16
CA TRP A 199 -10.96 7.92 -0.62
C TRP A 199 -11.76 7.92 -1.93
N PRO A 200 -11.43 7.12 -2.97
CA PRO A 200 -12.22 7.06 -4.19
C PRO A 200 -13.67 6.62 -3.95
N ASP A 201 -13.89 5.71 -3.01
CA ASP A 201 -15.23 5.21 -2.67
C ASP A 201 -16.04 6.25 -1.89
N LEU A 202 -15.38 6.93 -0.95
CA LEU A 202 -15.99 8.02 -0.18
C LEU A 202 -16.37 9.19 -1.09
N ARG A 203 -15.45 9.60 -1.96
CA ARG A 203 -15.68 10.69 -2.91
C ARG A 203 -16.90 10.45 -3.79
N LYS A 204 -17.08 9.23 -4.30
CA LYS A 204 -18.25 8.86 -5.11
C LYS A 204 -19.57 9.02 -4.35
N ARG A 205 -19.58 8.75 -3.03
CA ARG A 205 -20.78 8.87 -2.18
C ARG A 205 -21.12 10.31 -1.80
N ILE A 206 -20.12 11.20 -1.76
CA ILE A 206 -20.29 12.59 -1.36
C ILE A 206 -20.76 13.46 -2.53
N ILE A 207 -20.34 13.10 -3.76
CA ILE A 207 -20.60 13.90 -4.98
C ILE A 207 -21.90 13.45 -5.69
N HIS A 208 -22.55 12.41 -5.21
CA HIS A 208 -23.88 11.97 -5.62
C HIS A 208 -24.89 12.20 -4.49
#